data_dc6634338e5091f9f18518bc708104eb
#
_entry.id   dc6634338e5091f9f18518bc708104eb
#
_cell.length_a   1.000
_cell.length_b   1.000
_cell.length_c   1.000
_cell.angle_alpha   90.00
_cell.angle_beta   90.00
_cell.angle_gamma   90.00
#
_symmetry.space_group_name_H-M   'P 1'
#
loop_
_entity.id
_entity.type
_entity.pdbx_description
1 polymer ?
#
loop_
_entity_poly.entity_id
_entity_poly.type
_entity_poly.pdbx_seq_one_letter_code
_entity_poly.pdbx_strand_id
1 'polypeptide(L)'
;ILKDVGRHYDTEFFARKIEYIRSKMDPAPGEKNPDGTLKPKVFFGIDVIAGLPGETDELFMETYNFLKDRIKPAFIHIFPYSKRPGTRSAARKDQVQDCVKTKRVEMLEALCDSLHRDFVEANRGVKETVLFEDDCKNGIMGGYTGNYIRVERPWDPALAGKLTEVIL
;
A
#
# COMPACT_ATOMS: atom_id res chain seq x y z
N ILE A 1 -8.03 -13.86 14.96
CA ILE A 1 -7.81 -12.40 15.12
C ILE A 1 -8.94 -11.59 14.47
N LEU A 2 -9.22 -11.72 13.17
CA LEU A 2 -10.25 -10.90 12.49
C LEU A 2 -11.62 -10.96 13.18
N LYS A 3 -12.10 -12.15 13.58
CA LYS A 3 -13.35 -12.30 14.33
C LYS A 3 -13.30 -11.63 15.70
N ASP A 4 -12.17 -11.69 16.39
CA ASP A 4 -12.00 -11.10 17.73
C ASP A 4 -12.11 -9.56 17.71
N VAL A 5 -11.70 -8.94 16.61
CA VAL A 5 -11.81 -7.50 16.40
C VAL A 5 -13.08 -7.08 15.63
N GLY A 6 -14.05 -8.00 15.51
CA GLY A 6 -15.37 -7.72 14.94
C GLY A 6 -15.41 -7.66 13.41
N ARG A 7 -14.45 -8.26 12.72
CA ARG A 7 -14.48 -8.37 11.26
C ARG A 7 -15.31 -9.58 10.83
N HIS A 8 -16.26 -9.36 9.90
CA HIS A 8 -17.18 -10.38 9.41
C HIS A 8 -16.73 -11.03 8.10
N TYR A 9 -15.41 -11.07 7.87
CA TYR A 9 -14.79 -11.70 6.70
C TYR A 9 -13.49 -12.41 7.12
N ASP A 10 -13.04 -13.34 6.31
CA ASP A 10 -11.76 -14.03 6.43
C ASP A 10 -10.77 -13.59 5.34
N THR A 11 -9.57 -14.12 5.42
CA THR A 11 -8.48 -13.80 4.46
C THR A 11 -8.83 -14.26 3.04
N GLU A 12 -9.55 -15.37 2.90
CA GLU A 12 -9.97 -15.88 1.60
C GLU A 12 -11.01 -14.97 0.92
N PHE A 13 -11.99 -14.50 1.68
CA PHE A 13 -12.96 -13.52 1.17
C PHE A 13 -12.25 -12.22 0.75
N PHE A 14 -11.31 -11.74 1.58
CA PHE A 14 -10.54 -10.54 1.26
C PHE A 14 -9.73 -10.71 -0.03
N ALA A 15 -8.99 -11.82 -0.17
CA ALA A 15 -8.22 -12.12 -1.36
C ALA A 15 -9.08 -12.16 -2.63
N ARG A 16 -10.22 -12.87 -2.60
CA ARG A 16 -11.16 -12.92 -3.73
C ARG A 16 -11.68 -11.53 -4.13
N LYS A 17 -11.86 -10.61 -3.18
CA LYS A 17 -12.26 -9.23 -3.51
C LYS A 17 -11.15 -8.46 -4.22
N ILE A 18 -9.91 -8.59 -3.77
CA ILE A 18 -8.75 -7.98 -4.45
C ILE A 18 -8.59 -8.57 -5.86
N GLU A 19 -8.66 -9.89 -6.00
CA GLU A 19 -8.58 -10.59 -7.29
C GLU A 19 -9.70 -10.14 -8.25
N TYR A 20 -10.92 -10.00 -7.73
CA TYR A 20 -12.06 -9.50 -8.51
C TYR A 20 -11.81 -8.08 -9.00
N ILE A 21 -11.36 -7.16 -8.13
CA ILE A 21 -11.07 -5.78 -8.53
C ILE A 21 -9.97 -5.75 -9.58
N ARG A 22 -8.86 -6.49 -9.39
CA ARG A 22 -7.80 -6.62 -10.39
C ARG A 22 -8.33 -7.12 -11.73
N SER A 23 -9.18 -8.14 -11.72
CA SER A 23 -9.76 -8.68 -12.96
C SER A 23 -10.63 -7.69 -13.74
N LYS A 24 -11.09 -6.60 -13.09
CA LYS A 24 -11.92 -5.57 -13.71
C LYS A 24 -11.18 -4.28 -14.03
N MET A 25 -10.14 -3.96 -13.26
CA MET A 25 -9.50 -2.65 -13.31
C MET A 25 -8.04 -2.69 -13.74
N ASP A 26 -7.30 -3.79 -13.46
CA ASP A 26 -5.95 -3.94 -13.99
C ASP A 26 -6.00 -4.15 -15.51
N PRO A 27 -5.11 -3.51 -16.28
CA PRO A 27 -5.05 -3.72 -17.70
C PRO A 27 -4.63 -5.16 -18.02
N ALA A 28 -5.08 -5.68 -19.14
CA ALA A 28 -4.57 -6.94 -19.67
C ALA A 28 -3.06 -6.83 -19.95
N PRO A 29 -2.29 -7.92 -19.85
CA PRO A 29 -0.87 -7.90 -20.17
C PRO A 29 -0.60 -7.27 -21.53
N GLY A 30 0.21 -6.21 -21.57
CA GLY A 30 0.54 -5.48 -22.80
C GLY A 30 -0.55 -4.54 -23.32
N GLU A 31 -1.66 -4.34 -22.56
CA GLU A 31 -2.69 -3.38 -22.95
C GLU A 31 -2.12 -1.97 -22.97
N LYS A 32 -2.46 -1.23 -24.05
CA LYS A 32 -1.90 0.09 -24.32
C LYS A 32 -2.98 1.16 -24.40
N ASN A 33 -2.57 2.38 -24.15
CA ASN A 33 -3.31 3.59 -24.46
C ASN A 33 -3.40 3.79 -26.00
N PRO A 34 -4.29 4.68 -26.49
CA PRO A 34 -4.38 4.99 -27.94
C PRO A 34 -3.08 5.47 -28.57
N ASP A 35 -2.16 6.07 -27.82
CA ASP A 35 -0.86 6.53 -28.25
C ASP A 35 0.24 5.44 -28.22
N GLY A 36 -0.12 4.22 -27.87
CA GLY A 36 0.80 3.07 -27.84
C GLY A 36 1.54 2.88 -26.51
N THR A 37 1.38 3.78 -25.52
CA THR A 37 1.96 3.59 -24.17
C THR A 37 1.18 2.56 -23.36
N LEU A 38 1.83 1.96 -22.36
CA LEU A 38 1.19 0.99 -21.45
C LEU A 38 0.12 1.65 -20.59
N LYS A 39 -0.91 0.91 -20.21
CA LYS A 39 -1.90 1.37 -19.24
C LYS A 39 -1.40 1.18 -17.80
N PRO A 40 -1.73 2.10 -16.87
CA PRO A 40 -1.31 2.02 -15.48
C PRO A 40 -1.99 0.86 -14.75
N LYS A 41 -1.31 0.32 -13.74
CA LYS A 41 -1.85 -0.68 -12.82
C LYS A 41 -2.57 -0.04 -11.65
N VAL A 42 -3.56 -0.73 -11.11
CA VAL A 42 -4.34 -0.26 -9.95
C VAL A 42 -3.51 -0.30 -8.67
N PHE A 43 -3.49 0.81 -7.95
CA PHE A 43 -2.86 0.92 -6.64
C PHE A 43 -3.79 0.35 -5.55
N PHE A 44 -3.31 -0.64 -4.80
CA PHE A 44 -3.97 -1.11 -3.58
C PHE A 44 -3.19 -0.63 -2.36
N GLY A 45 -3.76 0.30 -1.61
CA GLY A 45 -3.33 0.64 -0.26
C GLY A 45 -4.17 -0.13 0.76
N ILE A 46 -3.52 -0.71 1.77
CA ILE A 46 -4.21 -1.45 2.84
C ILE A 46 -3.71 -1.05 4.22
N ASP A 47 -4.60 -1.11 5.20
CA ASP A 47 -4.28 -0.85 6.60
C ASP A 47 -4.01 -2.18 7.32
N VAL A 48 -2.91 -2.26 8.06
CA VAL A 48 -2.52 -3.41 8.86
C VAL A 48 -2.21 -2.98 10.29
N ILE A 49 -2.82 -3.66 11.26
CA ILE A 49 -2.51 -3.47 12.68
C ILE A 49 -1.64 -4.66 13.13
N ALA A 50 -0.42 -4.37 13.57
CA ALA A 50 0.52 -5.36 14.09
C ALA A 50 0.45 -5.45 15.61
N GLY A 51 0.47 -6.66 16.15
CA GLY A 51 0.52 -6.91 17.60
C GLY A 51 -0.82 -6.80 18.32
N LEU A 52 -1.92 -7.19 17.68
CA LEU A 52 -3.22 -7.36 18.33
C LEU A 52 -3.12 -8.41 19.45
N PRO A 53 -3.91 -8.29 20.56
CA PRO A 53 -3.95 -9.29 21.60
C PRO A 53 -4.22 -10.70 21.03
N GLY A 54 -3.39 -11.67 21.42
CA GLY A 54 -3.46 -13.05 20.93
C GLY A 54 -2.79 -13.30 19.57
N GLU A 55 -2.15 -12.31 18.96
CA GLU A 55 -1.35 -12.49 17.76
C GLU A 55 -0.02 -13.17 18.13
N THR A 56 0.12 -14.45 17.79
CA THR A 56 1.36 -15.22 17.94
C THR A 56 2.32 -14.90 16.78
N ASP A 57 3.56 -15.39 16.85
CA ASP A 57 4.53 -15.23 15.77
C ASP A 57 4.08 -15.98 14.49
N GLU A 58 3.44 -17.14 14.64
CA GLU A 58 2.89 -17.91 13.54
C GLU A 58 1.78 -17.12 12.84
N LEU A 59 0.82 -16.55 13.59
CA LEU A 59 -0.27 -15.74 13.04
C LEU A 59 0.23 -14.46 12.36
N PHE A 60 1.27 -13.86 12.92
CA PHE A 60 1.93 -12.73 12.27
C PHE A 60 2.58 -13.15 10.95
N MET A 61 3.31 -14.26 10.92
CA MET A 61 3.93 -14.78 9.70
C MET A 61 2.92 -15.21 8.65
N GLU A 62 1.76 -15.76 9.04
CA GLU A 62 0.65 -16.00 8.12
C GLU A 62 0.20 -14.68 7.45
N THR A 63 0.01 -13.61 8.23
CA THR A 63 -0.34 -12.29 7.71
C THR A 63 0.74 -11.76 6.77
N TYR A 64 2.01 -11.83 7.19
CA TYR A 64 3.15 -11.37 6.39
C TYR A 64 3.23 -12.09 5.03
N ASN A 65 3.14 -13.43 5.04
CA ASN A 65 3.19 -14.24 3.81
C ASN A 65 1.96 -14.00 2.93
N PHE A 66 0.78 -13.85 3.53
CA PHE A 66 -0.44 -13.53 2.81
C PHE A 66 -0.33 -12.19 2.05
N LEU A 67 0.24 -11.16 2.69
CA LEU A 67 0.48 -9.87 2.04
C LEU A 67 1.53 -9.97 0.94
N LYS A 68 2.65 -10.65 1.23
CA LYS A 68 3.78 -10.80 0.33
C LYS A 68 3.45 -11.60 -0.92
N ASP A 69 2.78 -12.74 -0.77
CA ASP A 69 2.67 -13.72 -1.84
C ASP A 69 1.34 -13.64 -2.57
N ARG A 70 0.24 -13.32 -1.87
CA ARG A 70 -1.10 -13.35 -2.42
C ARG A 70 -1.68 -11.98 -2.71
N ILE A 71 -1.64 -11.06 -1.75
CA ILE A 71 -2.28 -9.73 -1.93
C ILE A 71 -1.39 -8.79 -2.73
N LYS A 72 -0.10 -8.72 -2.42
CA LYS A 72 0.87 -7.83 -3.09
C LYS A 72 0.33 -6.41 -3.23
N PRO A 73 -0.01 -5.74 -2.11
CA PRO A 73 -0.50 -4.36 -2.18
C PRO A 73 0.61 -3.43 -2.65
N ALA A 74 0.24 -2.31 -3.26
CA ALA A 74 1.19 -1.27 -3.65
C ALA A 74 1.70 -0.47 -2.44
N PHE A 75 0.92 -0.45 -1.34
CA PHE A 75 1.28 0.23 -0.11
C PHE A 75 0.61 -0.40 1.11
N ILE A 76 1.28 -0.38 2.27
CA ILE A 76 0.75 -0.85 3.54
C ILE A 76 0.83 0.27 4.57
N HIS A 77 -0.31 0.72 5.07
CA HIS A 77 -0.37 1.58 6.25
C HIS A 77 -0.26 0.70 7.49
N ILE A 78 0.85 0.80 8.20
CA ILE A 78 1.20 -0.09 9.31
C ILE A 78 0.99 0.64 10.63
N PHE A 79 0.17 0.04 11.50
CA PHE A 79 -0.14 0.58 12.82
C PHE A 79 0.26 -0.42 13.91
N PRO A 80 1.16 -0.10 14.83
CA PRO A 80 1.30 -0.90 16.03
C PRO A 80 0.00 -0.83 16.85
N TYR A 81 -0.48 -1.98 17.33
CA TYR A 81 -1.68 -1.99 18.16
C TYR A 81 -1.51 -1.11 19.41
N SER A 82 -2.43 -0.18 19.60
CA SER A 82 -2.52 0.68 20.76
C SER A 82 -3.78 0.38 21.58
N LYS A 83 -3.62 0.17 22.88
CA LYS A 83 -4.74 -0.08 23.80
C LYS A 83 -5.68 1.12 23.86
N ARG A 84 -6.96 0.88 23.57
CA ARG A 84 -8.01 1.89 23.72
C ARG A 84 -8.87 1.57 24.92
N PRO A 85 -8.90 2.42 25.98
CA PRO A 85 -9.71 2.19 27.16
C PRO A 85 -11.17 1.86 26.81
N GLY A 86 -11.78 0.93 27.54
CA GLY A 86 -13.17 0.51 27.33
C GLY A 86 -13.39 -0.51 26.20
N THR A 87 -12.35 -0.91 25.44
CA THR A 87 -12.48 -1.92 24.40
C THR A 87 -12.22 -3.34 24.93
N ARG A 88 -12.87 -4.35 24.32
CA ARG A 88 -12.65 -5.77 24.62
C ARG A 88 -11.18 -6.16 24.42
N SER A 89 -10.53 -5.68 23.36
CA SER A 89 -9.12 -5.95 23.09
C SER A 89 -8.19 -5.39 24.14
N ALA A 90 -8.48 -4.21 24.70
CA ALA A 90 -7.66 -3.62 25.77
C ALA A 90 -7.77 -4.41 27.09
N ALA A 91 -8.90 -5.08 27.34
CA ALA A 91 -9.15 -5.86 28.56
C ALA A 91 -8.51 -7.27 28.49
N ARG A 92 -8.05 -7.73 27.35
CA ARG A 92 -7.41 -9.04 27.19
C ARG A 92 -6.08 -9.10 27.94
N LYS A 93 -5.73 -10.30 28.46
CA LYS A 93 -4.49 -10.52 29.22
C LYS A 93 -3.31 -10.89 28.31
N ASP A 94 -3.57 -11.43 27.14
CA ASP A 94 -2.62 -11.90 26.13
C ASP A 94 -2.13 -10.76 25.21
N GLN A 95 -1.73 -9.65 25.81
CA GLN A 95 -1.19 -8.50 25.11
C GLN A 95 0.20 -8.81 24.54
N VAL A 96 0.45 -8.41 23.31
CA VAL A 96 1.78 -8.50 22.68
C VAL A 96 2.69 -7.43 23.28
N GLN A 97 3.93 -7.79 23.60
CA GLN A 97 4.93 -6.87 24.14
C GLN A 97 5.32 -5.81 23.11
N ASP A 98 5.63 -4.60 23.57
CA ASP A 98 5.94 -3.48 22.65
C ASP A 98 7.18 -3.74 21.79
N CYS A 99 8.21 -4.39 22.34
CA CYS A 99 9.39 -4.77 21.56
C CYS A 99 9.08 -5.76 20.42
N VAL A 100 8.08 -6.63 20.61
CA VAL A 100 7.62 -7.55 19.56
C VAL A 100 6.83 -6.80 18.50
N LYS A 101 5.95 -5.86 18.91
CA LYS A 101 5.22 -5.00 17.98
C LYS A 101 6.18 -4.19 17.11
N THR A 102 7.23 -3.58 17.70
CA THR A 102 8.24 -2.82 16.97
C THR A 102 8.89 -3.68 15.88
N LYS A 103 9.36 -4.88 16.23
CA LYS A 103 9.96 -5.81 15.24
C LYS A 103 9.00 -6.18 14.10
N ARG A 104 7.72 -6.42 14.43
CA ARG A 104 6.70 -6.73 13.41
C ARG A 104 6.42 -5.55 12.49
N VAL A 105 6.40 -4.34 13.03
CA VAL A 105 6.29 -3.10 12.24
C VAL A 105 7.48 -2.96 11.31
N GLU A 106 8.71 -3.09 11.79
CA GLU A 106 9.93 -3.03 10.97
C GLU A 106 9.91 -4.07 9.81
N MET A 107 9.46 -5.29 10.10
CA MET A 107 9.32 -6.33 9.07
C MET A 107 8.28 -5.95 8.00
N LEU A 108 7.14 -5.41 8.42
CA LEU A 108 6.09 -4.97 7.49
C LEU A 108 6.51 -3.73 6.69
N GLU A 109 7.26 -2.80 7.28
CA GLU A 109 7.82 -1.64 6.59
C GLU A 109 8.78 -2.09 5.47
N ALA A 110 9.71 -3.00 5.77
CA ALA A 110 10.61 -3.56 4.76
C ALA A 110 9.85 -4.28 3.64
N LEU A 111 8.78 -5.01 3.97
CA LEU A 111 7.89 -5.63 2.98
C LEU A 111 7.17 -4.57 2.14
N CYS A 112 6.61 -3.53 2.77
CA CYS A 112 5.94 -2.42 2.10
C CYS A 112 6.85 -1.74 1.08
N ASP A 113 8.09 -1.44 1.47
CA ASP A 113 9.09 -0.83 0.58
C ASP A 113 9.41 -1.72 -0.63
N SER A 114 9.49 -3.04 -0.42
CA SER A 114 9.71 -3.98 -1.53
C SER A 114 8.53 -4.00 -2.49
N LEU A 115 7.32 -4.15 -1.96
CA LEU A 115 6.08 -4.21 -2.76
C LEU A 115 5.82 -2.89 -3.49
N HIS A 116 6.13 -1.76 -2.86
CA HIS A 116 6.00 -0.45 -3.49
C HIS A 116 6.97 -0.29 -4.67
N ARG A 117 8.24 -0.68 -4.50
CA ARG A 117 9.21 -0.69 -5.62
C ARG A 117 8.74 -1.58 -6.77
N ASP A 118 8.23 -2.77 -6.47
CA ASP A 118 7.70 -3.68 -7.49
C ASP A 118 6.52 -3.06 -8.24
N PHE A 119 5.64 -2.34 -7.54
CA PHE A 119 4.52 -1.62 -8.14
C PHE A 119 4.99 -0.46 -9.04
N VAL A 120 5.95 0.34 -8.59
CA VAL A 120 6.53 1.44 -9.38
C VAL A 120 7.20 0.86 -10.64
N GLU A 121 8.01 -0.18 -10.50
CA GLU A 121 8.69 -0.81 -11.63
C GLU A 121 7.70 -1.41 -12.64
N ALA A 122 6.58 -1.97 -12.17
CA ALA A 122 5.53 -2.51 -13.04
C ALA A 122 4.77 -1.43 -13.84
N ASN A 123 4.94 -0.15 -13.48
CA ASN A 123 4.40 1.00 -14.19
C ASN A 123 5.46 1.75 -15.02
N ARG A 124 6.70 1.26 -15.08
CA ARG A 124 7.75 1.89 -15.90
C ARG A 124 7.35 1.90 -17.38
N GLY A 125 7.52 3.05 -18.02
CA GLY A 125 7.13 3.29 -19.42
C GLY A 125 5.63 3.55 -19.63
N VAL A 126 4.83 3.58 -18.55
CA VAL A 126 3.41 3.95 -18.61
C VAL A 126 3.30 5.46 -18.82
N LYS A 127 2.39 5.89 -19.70
CA LYS A 127 1.99 7.28 -19.82
C LYS A 127 0.93 7.61 -18.78
N GLU A 128 1.20 8.60 -17.93
CA GLU A 128 0.33 9.03 -16.85
C GLU A 128 0.24 10.54 -16.74
N THR A 129 -0.83 11.02 -16.12
CA THR A 129 -1.00 12.42 -15.76
C THR A 129 -0.56 12.62 -14.31
N VAL A 130 0.37 13.54 -14.10
CA VAL A 130 0.90 13.92 -12.77
C VAL A 130 0.35 15.29 -12.39
N LEU A 131 -0.18 15.41 -11.17
CA LEU A 131 -0.42 16.70 -10.54
C LEU A 131 0.85 17.09 -9.79
N PHE A 132 1.60 18.07 -10.32
CA PHE A 132 2.76 18.62 -9.63
C PHE A 132 2.33 19.60 -8.55
N GLU A 133 2.88 19.40 -7.34
CA GLU A 133 2.61 20.25 -6.18
C GLU A 133 3.36 21.59 -6.30
N ASP A 134 2.78 22.64 -5.71
CA ASP A 134 3.43 23.95 -5.59
C ASP A 134 4.35 24.00 -4.37
N ASP A 135 5.33 23.09 -4.34
CA ASP A 135 6.33 22.97 -3.29
C ASP A 135 7.69 22.67 -3.93
N CYS A 136 8.69 23.44 -3.54
CA CYS A 136 10.06 23.32 -4.03
C CYS A 136 10.99 22.99 -2.85
N LYS A 137 11.54 21.79 -2.83
CA LYS A 137 12.55 21.37 -1.83
C LYS A 137 13.88 21.11 -2.53
N ASN A 138 14.89 21.87 -2.18
CA ASN A 138 16.24 21.75 -2.76
C ASN A 138 16.28 21.82 -4.30
N GLY A 139 15.42 22.64 -4.91
CA GLY A 139 15.34 22.76 -6.36
C GLY A 139 14.58 21.63 -7.06
N ILE A 140 13.90 20.77 -6.31
CA ILE A 140 13.08 19.65 -6.83
C ILE A 140 11.62 19.91 -6.48
N MET A 141 10.74 19.64 -7.42
CA MET A 141 9.30 19.55 -7.23
C MET A 141 8.83 18.11 -7.31
N GLY A 142 7.78 17.80 -6.56
CA GLY A 142 7.13 16.49 -6.57
C GLY A 142 5.70 16.57 -7.10
N GLY A 143 5.17 15.44 -7.48
CA GLY A 143 3.77 15.29 -7.86
C GLY A 143 3.35 13.82 -7.79
N TYR A 144 2.06 13.57 -7.94
CA TYR A 144 1.51 12.23 -7.91
C TYR A 144 0.70 11.94 -9.16
N THR A 145 0.82 10.71 -9.64
CA THR A 145 -0.06 10.14 -10.66
C THR A 145 -1.44 9.81 -10.07
N GLY A 146 -2.43 9.53 -10.93
CA GLY A 146 -3.74 9.07 -10.51
C GLY A 146 -3.74 7.73 -9.73
N ASN A 147 -2.70 6.92 -9.90
CA ASN A 147 -2.47 5.68 -9.16
C ASN A 147 -1.36 5.81 -8.11
N TYR A 148 -1.16 7.00 -7.54
CA TYR A 148 -0.30 7.29 -6.38
C TYR A 148 1.20 7.03 -6.57
N ILE A 149 1.72 7.01 -7.80
CA ILE A 149 3.17 6.99 -8.03
C ILE A 149 3.69 8.42 -7.87
N ARG A 150 4.70 8.59 -7.01
CA ARG A 150 5.39 9.86 -6.85
C ARG A 150 6.38 10.07 -7.99
N VAL A 151 6.32 11.25 -8.60
CA VAL A 151 7.24 11.69 -9.65
C VAL A 151 7.97 12.93 -9.17
N GLU A 152 9.29 12.94 -9.32
CA GLU A 152 10.14 14.08 -8.96
C GLU A 152 10.86 14.62 -10.19
N ARG A 153 11.05 15.94 -10.23
CA ARG A 153 11.79 16.63 -11.30
C ARG A 153 12.37 17.95 -10.79
N PRO A 154 13.32 18.55 -11.52
CA PRO A 154 13.75 19.92 -11.26
C PRO A 154 12.56 20.88 -11.21
N TRP A 155 12.63 21.85 -10.30
CA TRP A 155 11.61 22.86 -10.12
C TRP A 155 11.30 23.63 -11.42
N ASP A 156 10.04 23.68 -11.76
CA ASP A 156 9.50 24.45 -12.87
C ASP A 156 8.20 25.13 -12.43
N PRO A 157 8.20 26.47 -12.22
CA PRO A 157 7.01 27.19 -11.77
C PRO A 157 5.84 27.13 -12.77
N ALA A 158 6.13 26.81 -14.04
CA ALA A 158 5.08 26.66 -15.05
C ALA A 158 4.23 25.40 -14.83
N LEU A 159 4.71 24.44 -14.07
CA LEU A 159 4.03 23.15 -13.77
C LEU A 159 3.36 23.14 -12.41
N ALA A 160 3.69 24.07 -11.49
CA ALA A 160 3.13 24.11 -10.15
C ALA A 160 1.60 24.19 -10.18
N GLY A 161 0.94 23.28 -9.46
CA GLY A 161 -0.52 23.15 -9.42
C GLY A 161 -1.17 22.69 -10.73
N LYS A 162 -0.40 22.15 -11.69
CA LYS A 162 -0.94 21.72 -12.99
C LYS A 162 -0.83 20.23 -13.22
N LEU A 163 -1.79 19.73 -13.97
CA LEU A 163 -1.78 18.36 -14.51
C LEU A 163 -0.88 18.32 -15.76
N THR A 164 0.09 17.42 -15.76
CA THR A 164 1.07 17.27 -16.83
C THR A 164 1.23 15.82 -17.22
N GLU A 165 1.20 15.50 -18.50
CA GLU A 165 1.48 14.16 -18.99
C GLU A 165 2.98 13.85 -18.89
N VAL A 166 3.31 12.67 -18.35
CA VAL A 166 4.67 12.15 -18.23
C VAL A 166 4.72 10.67 -18.61
N ILE A 167 5.89 10.19 -18.96
CA ILE A 167 6.17 8.74 -19.08
C ILE A 167 7.00 8.36 -17.85
N LEU A 168 6.50 7.39 -17.06
CA LEU A 168 7.13 6.90 -15.85
C LEU A 168 8.40 6.09 -16.12
#